data_63e6d790e7de6862dd7a05d784f224fa
#
_entry.id   63e6d790e7de6862dd7a05d784f224fa
#
_cell.length_a   1.000
_cell.length_b   1.000
_cell.length_c   1.000
_cell.angle_alpha   90.00
_cell.angle_beta   90.00
_cell.angle_gamma   90.00
#
_symmetry.space_group_name_H-M   'P 1'
#
loop_
_entity.id
_entity.type
_entity.pdbx_description
1 polymer ?
#
loop_
_entity_poly.entity_id
_entity_poly.type
_entity_poly.pdbx_seq_one_letter_code
_entity_poly.pdbx_strand_id
1 'polypeptide(L)'
;MNDEQNKDFEEMQKSLKELEDIISNTNFSDIKDINNTVARASGVYEKFPDSENVAFQYVNTLYTLAKTQDSLAEIESTVAKASGIYARFPDSELVAYAYAKALVYLESRQDAEQDLMKTFDKVIEMYKKFSNKVNKRNLLADLISEDIIGNIFYSNDKLDSFNSDVVSVIKKMFNTIIELDGLKLPGYAPLIELLKKLEDSDKEQLIRIYWIVQKIKYQLSIKDLSEKTFGHYTSGNVLQILLKQSSDNKRKYSIEGRTRLGNVKYMNDPEEGTILDKYIGISESDNLEDSLKPSPWFLMSLTTAIDDLAMWSQYGARAEGVCLVFKPDSFKVVKSIAEAEWMKEKKATPNLKKNIDSTNKDFLYRICYLDEKSLHSGRFKAVKKDNNKMLNGAELKIINYCLKLIKSLVKGIKKNTLLYSAVEECLEEIRYLFKVSDYSYESELRILRYADLTPDNKEIKIDNSGPIAKLYLERDMPVQLKQVIFGPKFSNPEHVTPLLQLLDKDINFKRSDRKFK
;
A
#
# COMPACT_ATOMS: atom_id res chain seq x y z
N MET A 1 21.95 41.45 -21.30
CA MET A 1 20.65 41.29 -21.97
C MET A 1 20.20 42.67 -22.37
N ASN A 2 19.76 42.88 -23.61
CA ASN A 2 19.23 44.17 -24.07
C ASN A 2 17.87 44.42 -23.42
N ASP A 3 17.47 45.70 -23.27
CA ASP A 3 16.18 46.09 -22.65
C ASP A 3 14.95 45.44 -23.30
N GLU A 4 15.03 45.09 -24.57
CA GLU A 4 14.00 44.40 -25.35
C GLU A 4 13.87 42.91 -24.91
N GLN A 5 15.00 42.23 -24.68
CA GLN A 5 15.01 40.85 -24.17
C GLN A 5 14.50 40.75 -22.74
N ASN A 6 14.71 41.75 -21.91
CA ASN A 6 14.16 41.84 -20.56
C ASN A 6 12.64 42.03 -20.59
N LYS A 7 12.13 42.86 -21.48
CA LYS A 7 10.66 43.05 -21.65
C LYS A 7 9.96 41.80 -22.11
N ASP A 8 10.52 41.10 -23.10
CA ASP A 8 9.95 39.85 -23.60
C ASP A 8 9.95 38.75 -22.52
N PHE A 9 11.01 38.71 -21.71
CA PHE A 9 11.09 37.75 -20.58
C PHE A 9 10.07 38.06 -19.48
N GLU A 10 9.89 39.34 -19.11
CA GLU A 10 8.88 39.77 -18.12
C GLU A 10 7.46 39.46 -18.62
N GLU A 11 7.19 39.73 -19.90
CA GLU A 11 5.89 39.42 -20.50
C GLU A 11 5.61 37.94 -20.56
N MET A 12 6.61 37.11 -20.87
CA MET A 12 6.53 35.67 -20.84
C MET A 12 6.23 35.16 -19.41
N GLN A 13 6.93 35.63 -18.40
CA GLN A 13 6.72 35.24 -17.00
C GLN A 13 5.32 35.64 -16.51
N LYS A 14 4.84 36.81 -16.90
CA LYS A 14 3.48 37.27 -16.60
C LYS A 14 2.44 36.37 -17.26
N SER A 15 2.60 36.06 -18.55
CA SER A 15 1.68 35.22 -19.30
C SER A 15 1.68 33.78 -18.78
N LEU A 16 2.84 33.26 -18.35
CA LEU A 16 2.96 31.93 -17.73
C LEU A 16 2.22 31.87 -16.39
N LYS A 17 2.39 32.87 -15.53
CA LYS A 17 1.69 32.96 -14.25
C LYS A 17 0.18 33.05 -14.43
N GLU A 18 -0.28 33.90 -15.37
CA GLU A 18 -1.72 33.98 -15.71
C GLU A 18 -2.26 32.64 -16.21
N LEU A 19 -1.47 31.88 -17.00
CA LEU A 19 -1.85 30.54 -17.46
C LEU A 19 -1.92 29.53 -16.31
N GLU A 20 -0.97 29.55 -15.39
CA GLU A 20 -0.96 28.71 -14.18
C GLU A 20 -2.18 29.01 -13.28
N ASP A 21 -2.52 30.28 -13.10
CA ASP A 21 -3.71 30.71 -12.37
C ASP A 21 -5.01 30.22 -13.06
N ILE A 22 -5.06 30.28 -14.39
CA ILE A 22 -6.21 29.77 -15.16
C ILE A 22 -6.32 28.26 -15.00
N ILE A 23 -5.22 27.52 -15.16
CA ILE A 23 -5.19 26.06 -15.01
C ILE A 23 -5.65 25.67 -13.61
N SER A 24 -5.17 26.36 -12.56
CA SER A 24 -5.54 26.07 -11.17
C SER A 24 -7.02 26.33 -10.86
N ASN A 25 -7.65 27.29 -11.56
CA ASN A 25 -9.06 27.64 -11.41
C ASN A 25 -10.00 26.94 -12.40
N THR A 26 -9.47 26.13 -13.33
CA THR A 26 -10.28 25.43 -14.34
C THR A 26 -11.15 24.37 -13.68
N ASN A 27 -12.45 24.39 -13.98
CA ASN A 27 -13.33 23.29 -13.60
C ASN A 27 -13.13 22.10 -14.55
N PHE A 28 -12.33 21.14 -14.12
CA PHE A 28 -12.01 19.94 -14.90
C PHE A 28 -13.18 18.97 -15.14
N SER A 29 -14.36 19.29 -14.61
CA SER A 29 -15.63 18.60 -14.92
C SER A 29 -16.43 19.29 -16.04
N ASP A 30 -16.01 20.49 -16.48
CA ASP A 30 -16.68 21.25 -17.55
C ASP A 30 -15.78 21.30 -18.81
N ILE A 31 -16.26 20.64 -19.87
CA ILE A 31 -15.54 20.54 -21.15
C ILE A 31 -15.33 21.92 -21.81
N LYS A 32 -16.23 22.89 -21.58
CA LYS A 32 -16.08 24.26 -22.11
C LYS A 32 -14.94 24.98 -21.42
N ASP A 33 -14.81 24.84 -20.11
CA ASP A 33 -13.72 25.44 -19.34
C ASP A 33 -12.37 24.85 -19.77
N ILE A 34 -12.33 23.54 -19.99
CA ILE A 34 -11.12 22.86 -20.46
C ILE A 34 -10.74 23.35 -21.86
N ASN A 35 -11.68 23.40 -22.81
CA ASN A 35 -11.42 23.92 -24.15
C ASN A 35 -10.94 25.37 -24.15
N ASN A 36 -11.49 26.22 -23.31
CA ASN A 36 -11.04 27.61 -23.13
C ASN A 36 -9.61 27.66 -22.59
N THR A 37 -9.29 26.82 -21.59
CA THR A 37 -7.95 26.72 -21.02
C THR A 37 -6.94 26.26 -22.06
N VAL A 38 -7.27 25.24 -22.86
CA VAL A 38 -6.43 24.75 -23.95
C VAL A 38 -6.20 25.82 -25.03
N ALA A 39 -7.25 26.56 -25.41
CA ALA A 39 -7.14 27.65 -26.39
C ALA A 39 -6.20 28.77 -25.89
N ARG A 40 -6.32 29.15 -24.59
CA ARG A 40 -5.42 30.12 -23.98
C ARG A 40 -3.98 29.61 -23.90
N ALA A 41 -3.79 28.33 -23.51
CA ALA A 41 -2.47 27.71 -23.47
C ALA A 41 -1.82 27.66 -24.88
N SER A 42 -2.60 27.36 -25.91
CA SER A 42 -2.17 27.43 -27.31
C SER A 42 -1.72 28.84 -27.70
N GLY A 43 -2.51 29.86 -27.38
CA GLY A 43 -2.18 31.26 -27.69
C GLY A 43 -0.91 31.75 -26.98
N VAL A 44 -0.71 31.34 -25.72
CA VAL A 44 0.55 31.65 -25.01
C VAL A 44 1.72 30.90 -25.63
N TYR A 45 1.54 29.64 -26.03
CA TYR A 45 2.58 28.86 -26.68
C TYR A 45 2.95 29.42 -28.06
N GLU A 46 1.98 29.86 -28.85
CA GLU A 46 2.22 30.52 -30.14
C GLU A 46 3.03 31.80 -30.00
N LYS A 47 2.82 32.53 -28.90
CA LYS A 47 3.56 33.77 -28.58
C LYS A 47 4.97 33.50 -28.07
N PHE A 48 5.17 32.42 -27.29
CA PHE A 48 6.45 32.05 -26.68
C PHE A 48 6.84 30.59 -27.04
N PRO A 49 7.04 30.30 -28.34
CA PRO A 49 7.20 28.93 -28.81
C PRO A 49 8.50 28.25 -28.39
N ASP A 50 9.47 29.00 -27.89
CA ASP A 50 10.78 28.50 -27.45
C ASP A 50 10.88 28.36 -25.93
N SER A 51 9.78 28.64 -25.19
CA SER A 51 9.75 28.49 -23.74
C SER A 51 9.38 27.09 -23.33
N GLU A 52 10.30 26.37 -22.68
CA GLU A 52 10.09 25.03 -22.11
C GLU A 52 8.92 24.98 -21.13
N ASN A 53 8.80 25.96 -20.23
CA ASN A 53 7.75 26.02 -19.25
C ASN A 53 6.36 26.22 -19.88
N VAL A 54 6.27 27.07 -20.90
CA VAL A 54 5.02 27.28 -21.64
C VAL A 54 4.66 26.01 -22.41
N ALA A 55 5.63 25.37 -23.07
CA ALA A 55 5.44 24.11 -23.77
C ALA A 55 4.93 23.00 -22.80
N PHE A 56 5.53 22.90 -21.62
CA PHE A 56 5.08 21.95 -20.59
C PHE A 56 3.63 22.20 -20.17
N GLN A 57 3.26 23.44 -19.86
CA GLN A 57 1.89 23.77 -19.48
C GLN A 57 0.90 23.48 -20.61
N TYR A 58 1.28 23.77 -21.85
CA TYR A 58 0.39 23.45 -22.98
C TYR A 58 0.21 21.95 -23.18
N VAL A 59 1.29 21.16 -23.13
CA VAL A 59 1.17 19.68 -23.23
C VAL A 59 0.37 19.11 -22.05
N ASN A 60 0.52 19.65 -20.85
CA ASN A 60 -0.26 19.21 -19.70
C ASN A 60 -1.77 19.55 -19.85
N THR A 61 -2.12 20.67 -20.45
CA THR A 61 -3.53 20.99 -20.78
C THR A 61 -4.08 20.09 -21.88
N LEU A 62 -3.26 19.75 -22.89
CA LEU A 62 -3.65 18.76 -23.91
C LEU A 62 -3.92 17.38 -23.31
N TYR A 63 -3.09 16.91 -22.36
CA TYR A 63 -3.36 15.69 -21.61
C TYR A 63 -4.70 15.75 -20.88
N THR A 64 -5.02 16.89 -20.24
CA THR A 64 -6.29 17.10 -19.55
C THR A 64 -7.47 17.08 -20.53
N LEU A 65 -7.32 17.69 -21.70
CA LEU A 65 -8.31 17.63 -22.76
C LEU A 65 -8.55 16.20 -23.24
N ALA A 66 -7.50 15.45 -23.49
CA ALA A 66 -7.60 14.05 -23.90
C ALA A 66 -8.45 13.23 -22.93
N LYS A 67 -8.34 13.47 -21.63
CA LYS A 67 -9.12 12.78 -20.58
C LYS A 67 -10.63 13.05 -20.64
N THR A 68 -11.06 14.12 -21.28
CA THR A 68 -12.46 14.50 -21.40
C THR A 68 -13.08 14.18 -22.76
N GLN A 69 -12.27 13.66 -23.68
CA GLN A 69 -12.71 13.25 -25.02
C GLN A 69 -13.23 11.82 -24.99
N ASP A 70 -14.37 11.59 -25.63
CA ASP A 70 -14.99 10.26 -25.73
C ASP A 70 -14.51 9.49 -26.97
N SER A 71 -14.19 10.20 -28.04
CA SER A 71 -13.76 9.63 -29.32
C SER A 71 -12.26 9.32 -29.34
N LEU A 72 -11.89 8.09 -29.67
CA LEU A 72 -10.48 7.67 -29.84
C LEU A 72 -9.76 8.56 -30.85
N ALA A 73 -10.39 8.90 -31.97
CA ALA A 73 -9.81 9.76 -33.00
C ALA A 73 -9.48 11.18 -32.50
N GLU A 74 -10.31 11.74 -31.62
CA GLU A 74 -10.04 13.04 -30.98
C GLU A 74 -8.87 12.94 -30.02
N ILE A 75 -8.80 11.87 -29.22
CA ILE A 75 -7.69 11.61 -28.29
C ILE A 75 -6.39 11.47 -29.10
N GLU A 76 -6.37 10.68 -30.17
CA GLU A 76 -5.22 10.51 -31.06
C GLU A 76 -4.74 11.84 -31.64
N SER A 77 -5.67 12.68 -32.12
CA SER A 77 -5.34 14.02 -32.63
C SER A 77 -4.74 14.92 -31.57
N THR A 78 -5.25 14.86 -30.34
CA THR A 78 -4.75 15.65 -29.21
C THR A 78 -3.35 15.19 -28.79
N VAL A 79 -3.12 13.88 -28.74
CA VAL A 79 -1.81 13.29 -28.42
C VAL A 79 -0.79 13.57 -29.54
N ALA A 80 -1.22 13.58 -30.82
CA ALA A 80 -0.35 13.96 -31.94
C ALA A 80 0.14 15.42 -31.83
N LYS A 81 -0.70 16.36 -31.37
CA LYS A 81 -0.27 17.74 -31.07
C LYS A 81 0.78 17.77 -29.96
N ALA A 82 0.56 17.03 -28.87
CA ALA A 82 1.53 16.92 -27.79
C ALA A 82 2.88 16.35 -28.27
N SER A 83 2.84 15.36 -29.15
CA SER A 83 4.03 14.80 -29.82
C SER A 83 4.81 15.83 -30.61
N GLY A 84 4.12 16.68 -31.39
CA GLY A 84 4.73 17.77 -32.15
C GLY A 84 5.44 18.80 -31.25
N ILE A 85 4.87 19.10 -30.09
CA ILE A 85 5.51 19.99 -29.12
C ILE A 85 6.74 19.31 -28.51
N TYR A 86 6.64 18.05 -28.09
CA TYR A 86 7.78 17.31 -27.55
C TYR A 86 8.94 17.22 -28.55
N ALA A 87 8.66 17.06 -29.83
CA ALA A 87 9.69 17.02 -30.86
C ALA A 87 10.52 18.34 -30.96
N ARG A 88 9.96 19.48 -30.53
CA ARG A 88 10.68 20.77 -30.44
C ARG A 88 11.47 20.90 -29.14
N PHE A 89 11.08 20.17 -28.09
CA PHE A 89 11.74 20.20 -26.77
C PHE A 89 12.27 18.80 -26.37
N PRO A 90 13.08 18.15 -27.20
CA PRO A 90 13.48 16.77 -26.96
C PRO A 90 14.37 16.61 -25.72
N ASP A 91 14.95 17.69 -25.20
CA ASP A 91 15.83 17.70 -24.01
C ASP A 91 15.14 18.17 -22.73
N SER A 92 13.82 18.43 -22.81
CA SER A 92 12.99 18.80 -21.65
C SER A 92 12.37 17.56 -21.00
N GLU A 93 12.78 17.28 -19.77
CA GLU A 93 12.17 16.20 -18.95
C GLU A 93 10.71 16.47 -18.63
N LEU A 94 10.33 17.73 -18.36
CA LEU A 94 8.96 18.12 -18.03
C LEU A 94 8.03 17.94 -19.22
N VAL A 95 8.44 18.38 -20.43
CA VAL A 95 7.64 18.19 -21.65
C VAL A 95 7.55 16.71 -22.00
N ALA A 96 8.65 15.95 -21.86
CA ALA A 96 8.65 14.50 -22.06
C ALA A 96 7.68 13.78 -21.12
N TYR A 97 7.68 14.14 -19.84
CA TYR A 97 6.75 13.58 -18.85
C TYR A 97 5.29 13.90 -19.17
N ALA A 98 4.97 15.15 -19.49
CA ALA A 98 3.60 15.53 -19.85
C ALA A 98 3.12 14.80 -21.13
N TYR A 99 3.99 14.66 -22.14
CA TYR A 99 3.69 13.88 -23.34
C TYR A 99 3.52 12.39 -23.05
N ALA A 100 4.38 11.81 -22.21
CA ALA A 100 4.28 10.41 -21.82
C ALA A 100 2.96 10.11 -21.11
N LYS A 101 2.46 11.01 -20.23
CA LYS A 101 1.12 10.91 -19.63
C LYS A 101 0.01 10.84 -20.68
N ALA A 102 0.09 11.69 -21.71
CA ALA A 102 -0.90 11.69 -22.78
C ALA A 102 -0.86 10.41 -23.61
N LEU A 103 0.34 9.86 -23.87
CA LEU A 103 0.52 8.56 -24.55
C LEU A 103 -0.09 7.41 -23.75
N VAL A 104 0.20 7.34 -22.46
CA VAL A 104 -0.32 6.28 -21.57
C VAL A 104 -1.84 6.36 -21.48
N TYR A 105 -2.40 7.58 -21.46
CA TYR A 105 -3.84 7.73 -21.47
C TYR A 105 -4.47 7.24 -22.79
N LEU A 106 -3.91 7.62 -23.93
CA LEU A 106 -4.36 7.14 -25.24
C LEU A 106 -4.39 5.61 -25.29
N GLU A 107 -3.30 5.00 -24.84
CA GLU A 107 -3.15 3.55 -24.82
C GLU A 107 -4.17 2.88 -23.89
N SER A 108 -4.48 3.46 -22.73
CA SER A 108 -5.51 2.94 -21.83
C SER A 108 -6.93 2.92 -22.45
N ARG A 109 -7.13 3.59 -23.60
CA ARG A 109 -8.37 3.64 -24.37
C ARG A 109 -8.35 2.70 -25.58
N GLN A 110 -7.22 2.09 -25.88
CA GLN A 110 -7.02 1.12 -26.94
C GLN A 110 -6.94 -0.28 -26.33
N ASP A 111 -7.65 -1.25 -26.91
CA ASP A 111 -7.74 -2.62 -26.37
C ASP A 111 -6.59 -3.55 -26.82
N ALA A 112 -5.58 -3.05 -27.51
CA ALA A 112 -4.55 -3.86 -28.15
C ALA A 112 -3.26 -3.96 -27.31
N GLU A 113 -2.90 -5.18 -26.89
CA GLU A 113 -1.66 -5.47 -26.15
C GLU A 113 -0.37 -5.03 -26.89
N GLN A 114 -0.38 -5.01 -28.21
CA GLN A 114 0.76 -4.55 -29.02
C GLN A 114 1.00 -3.05 -28.90
N ASP A 115 -0.03 -2.25 -28.71
CA ASP A 115 0.09 -0.80 -28.57
C ASP A 115 0.62 -0.42 -27.18
N LEU A 116 0.30 -1.22 -26.17
CA LEU A 116 0.85 -1.10 -24.82
C LEU A 116 2.39 -1.22 -24.81
N MET A 117 2.95 -2.22 -25.49
CA MET A 117 4.41 -2.37 -25.61
C MET A 117 5.05 -1.21 -26.36
N LYS A 118 4.43 -0.71 -27.43
CA LYS A 118 4.94 0.46 -28.15
C LYS A 118 4.98 1.71 -27.28
N THR A 119 3.95 1.92 -26.47
CA THR A 119 3.89 3.04 -25.53
C THR A 119 4.94 2.90 -24.43
N PHE A 120 5.07 1.69 -23.87
CA PHE A 120 6.11 1.39 -22.89
C PHE A 120 7.51 1.65 -23.47
N ASP A 121 7.82 1.16 -24.66
CA ASP A 121 9.12 1.34 -25.29
C ASP A 121 9.45 2.84 -25.51
N LYS A 122 8.47 3.63 -25.96
CA LYS A 122 8.64 5.10 -26.11
C LYS A 122 8.94 5.77 -24.78
N VAL A 123 8.21 5.41 -23.72
CA VAL A 123 8.44 6.00 -22.39
C VAL A 123 9.80 5.57 -21.83
N ILE A 124 10.24 4.34 -22.08
CA ILE A 124 11.57 3.85 -21.73
C ILE A 124 12.67 4.62 -22.48
N GLU A 125 12.48 4.91 -23.77
CA GLU A 125 13.43 5.74 -24.53
C GLU A 125 13.56 7.15 -23.93
N MET A 126 12.44 7.78 -23.56
CA MET A 126 12.45 9.06 -22.86
C MET A 126 13.18 8.93 -21.51
N TYR A 127 12.89 7.88 -20.73
CA TYR A 127 13.56 7.63 -19.46
C TYR A 127 15.08 7.52 -19.64
N LYS A 128 15.57 6.71 -20.58
CA LYS A 128 17.02 6.55 -20.87
C LYS A 128 17.70 7.90 -21.12
N LYS A 129 17.03 8.81 -21.82
CA LYS A 129 17.57 10.14 -22.11
C LYS A 129 17.75 11.01 -20.86
N PHE A 130 16.89 10.85 -19.86
CA PHE A 130 16.88 11.68 -18.64
C PHE A 130 17.44 10.98 -17.40
N SER A 131 17.77 9.69 -17.47
CA SER A 131 18.19 8.85 -16.34
C SER A 131 19.51 9.29 -15.66
N ASN A 132 20.37 9.99 -16.37
CA ASN A 132 21.69 10.45 -15.87
C ASN A 132 21.65 11.69 -14.98
N LYS A 133 20.48 12.28 -14.73
CA LYS A 133 20.33 13.44 -13.83
C LYS A 133 20.26 12.94 -12.38
N VAL A 134 21.42 12.88 -11.72
CA VAL A 134 21.58 12.44 -10.33
C VAL A 134 20.73 13.28 -9.37
N ASN A 135 19.97 12.60 -8.49
CA ASN A 135 19.29 13.17 -7.30
C ASN A 135 17.92 13.86 -7.48
N LYS A 136 17.19 13.70 -8.56
CA LYS A 136 15.77 14.11 -8.61
C LYS A 136 14.85 12.89 -8.73
N ARG A 137 13.65 12.97 -8.10
CA ARG A 137 12.55 12.03 -8.34
C ARG A 137 12.33 11.94 -9.85
N ASN A 138 12.45 10.75 -10.41
CA ASN A 138 12.29 10.57 -11.84
C ASN A 138 10.81 10.35 -12.14
N LEU A 139 10.16 11.41 -12.64
CA LEU A 139 8.72 11.41 -12.95
C LEU A 139 8.34 10.32 -13.97
N LEU A 140 9.23 9.98 -14.89
CA LEU A 140 9.00 8.91 -15.87
C LEU A 140 9.05 7.52 -15.22
N ALA A 141 9.88 7.32 -14.19
CA ALA A 141 9.89 6.07 -13.43
C ALA A 141 8.58 5.88 -12.65
N ASP A 142 8.06 6.96 -12.03
CA ASP A 142 6.75 6.92 -11.37
C ASP A 142 5.64 6.60 -12.39
N LEU A 143 5.65 7.20 -13.57
CA LEU A 143 4.68 6.94 -14.64
C LEU A 143 4.74 5.48 -15.14
N ILE A 144 5.94 4.92 -15.32
CA ILE A 144 6.11 3.51 -15.69
C ILE A 144 5.53 2.62 -14.61
N SER A 145 5.81 2.91 -13.35
CA SER A 145 5.37 2.13 -12.21
C SER A 145 3.86 2.19 -12.00
N GLU A 146 3.31 3.40 -11.91
CA GLU A 146 1.92 3.61 -11.48
C GLU A 146 0.94 3.50 -12.65
N ASP A 147 1.24 4.16 -13.78
CA ASP A 147 0.28 4.29 -14.88
C ASP A 147 0.43 3.21 -15.95
N ILE A 148 1.63 2.68 -16.20
CA ILE A 148 1.79 1.61 -17.18
C ILE A 148 1.64 0.24 -16.52
N ILE A 149 2.60 -0.14 -15.66
CA ILE A 149 2.59 -1.47 -15.03
C ILE A 149 1.42 -1.60 -14.06
N GLY A 150 1.17 -0.57 -13.25
CA GLY A 150 0.07 -0.53 -12.30
C GLY A 150 -1.28 -0.74 -12.98
N ASN A 151 -1.58 -0.03 -14.05
CA ASN A 151 -2.86 -0.19 -14.75
C ASN A 151 -3.05 -1.61 -15.30
N ILE A 152 -2.01 -2.24 -15.84
CA ILE A 152 -2.11 -3.62 -16.33
C ILE A 152 -2.43 -4.59 -15.19
N PHE A 153 -1.75 -4.45 -14.05
CA PHE A 153 -1.99 -5.29 -12.89
C PHE A 153 -3.38 -5.07 -12.27
N TYR A 154 -3.92 -3.84 -12.37
CA TYR A 154 -5.05 -3.40 -11.55
C TYR A 154 -6.33 -3.12 -12.32
N SER A 155 -6.27 -2.84 -13.64
CA SER A 155 -7.46 -2.66 -14.50
C SER A 155 -8.26 -3.95 -14.68
N ASN A 156 -7.63 -5.08 -14.44
CA ASN A 156 -8.24 -6.38 -14.60
C ASN A 156 -8.95 -6.83 -13.31
N ASP A 157 -10.07 -6.16 -12.99
CA ASP A 157 -10.97 -6.60 -11.90
C ASP A 157 -11.61 -7.98 -12.18
N LYS A 158 -11.59 -8.44 -13.43
CA LYS A 158 -12.06 -9.77 -13.81
C LYS A 158 -10.99 -10.79 -13.43
N LEU A 159 -11.39 -11.78 -12.64
CA LEU A 159 -10.53 -12.87 -12.16
C LEU A 159 -9.84 -13.65 -13.31
N ASP A 160 -10.45 -13.68 -14.50
CA ASP A 160 -9.98 -14.44 -15.66
C ASP A 160 -9.13 -13.62 -16.64
N SER A 161 -8.93 -12.33 -16.39
CA SER A 161 -8.28 -11.42 -17.33
C SER A 161 -6.75 -11.42 -17.27
N PHE A 162 -6.16 -12.01 -16.22
CA PHE A 162 -4.71 -12.20 -16.14
C PHE A 162 -4.29 -13.46 -16.91
N ASN A 163 -4.56 -13.45 -18.22
CA ASN A 163 -4.26 -14.54 -19.13
C ASN A 163 -2.75 -14.65 -19.45
N SER A 164 -2.36 -15.65 -20.26
CA SER A 164 -0.96 -15.88 -20.62
C SER A 164 -0.36 -14.71 -21.40
N ASP A 165 -1.15 -14.01 -22.20
CA ASP A 165 -0.67 -12.97 -23.11
C ASP A 165 -0.31 -11.71 -22.31
N VAL A 166 -1.18 -11.28 -21.40
CA VAL A 166 -0.92 -10.17 -20.46
C VAL A 166 0.33 -10.45 -19.61
N VAL A 167 0.46 -11.66 -19.06
CA VAL A 167 1.64 -12.02 -18.26
C VAL A 167 2.92 -11.99 -19.09
N SER A 168 2.86 -12.44 -20.35
CA SER A 168 4.00 -12.40 -21.27
C SER A 168 4.43 -10.97 -21.58
N VAL A 169 3.47 -10.05 -21.78
CA VAL A 169 3.75 -8.62 -21.97
C VAL A 169 4.44 -8.03 -20.73
N ILE A 170 3.89 -8.28 -19.53
CA ILE A 170 4.48 -7.82 -18.26
C ILE A 170 5.88 -8.39 -18.08
N LYS A 171 6.11 -9.67 -18.40
CA LYS A 171 7.45 -10.28 -18.34
C LYS A 171 8.43 -9.54 -19.25
N LYS A 172 8.04 -9.22 -20.49
CA LYS A 172 8.88 -8.44 -21.41
C LYS A 172 9.23 -7.07 -20.83
N MET A 173 8.23 -6.36 -20.26
CA MET A 173 8.47 -5.07 -19.60
C MET A 173 9.48 -5.20 -18.46
N PHE A 174 9.31 -6.18 -17.56
CA PHE A 174 10.26 -6.39 -16.46
C PHE A 174 11.64 -6.80 -16.97
N ASN A 175 11.76 -7.61 -18.01
CA ASN A 175 13.06 -7.94 -18.60
C ASN A 175 13.76 -6.67 -19.13
N THR A 176 13.06 -5.80 -19.86
CA THR A 176 13.60 -4.50 -20.28
C THR A 176 14.04 -3.63 -19.10
N ILE A 177 13.27 -3.60 -18.02
CA ILE A 177 13.60 -2.84 -16.80
C ILE A 177 14.84 -3.42 -16.11
N ILE A 178 14.96 -4.74 -16.05
CA ILE A 178 16.12 -5.43 -15.46
C ILE A 178 17.40 -5.13 -16.23
N GLU A 179 17.32 -5.01 -17.56
CA GLU A 179 18.45 -4.64 -18.42
C GLU A 179 18.87 -3.17 -18.26
N LEU A 180 17.97 -2.33 -17.74
CA LEU A 180 18.24 -0.92 -17.48
C LEU A 180 18.89 -0.77 -16.11
N ASP A 181 20.22 -0.72 -16.08
CA ASP A 181 20.96 -0.51 -14.85
C ASP A 181 20.58 0.85 -14.22
N GLY A 182 20.13 0.80 -12.95
CA GLY A 182 19.77 1.98 -12.18
C GLY A 182 18.29 2.41 -12.23
N LEU A 183 17.43 1.81 -13.05
CA LEU A 183 15.99 2.09 -12.99
C LEU A 183 15.37 1.49 -11.74
N LYS A 184 14.98 2.36 -10.80
CA LYS A 184 14.23 1.98 -9.60
C LYS A 184 12.75 2.26 -9.82
N LEU A 185 11.94 1.22 -9.88
CA LEU A 185 10.49 1.34 -9.93
C LEU A 185 9.91 1.26 -8.51
N PRO A 186 9.30 2.35 -8.01
CA PRO A 186 8.59 2.30 -6.74
C PRO A 186 7.50 1.21 -6.75
N GLY A 187 7.36 0.47 -5.65
CA GLY A 187 6.36 -0.60 -5.51
C GLY A 187 6.75 -1.95 -6.13
N TYR A 188 7.75 -2.00 -7.00
CA TYR A 188 8.16 -3.24 -7.69
C TYR A 188 9.60 -3.67 -7.43
N ALA A 189 10.37 -2.91 -6.67
CA ALA A 189 11.78 -3.22 -6.40
C ALA A 189 11.99 -4.65 -5.86
N PRO A 190 11.23 -5.15 -4.87
CA PRO A 190 11.37 -6.52 -4.39
C PRO A 190 11.08 -7.57 -5.48
N LEU A 191 10.04 -7.37 -6.28
CA LEU A 191 9.72 -8.28 -7.39
C LEU A 191 10.84 -8.31 -8.43
N ILE A 192 11.39 -7.14 -8.80
CA ILE A 192 12.49 -7.02 -9.76
C ILE A 192 13.72 -7.79 -9.25
N GLU A 193 14.07 -7.66 -7.97
CA GLU A 193 15.20 -8.38 -7.38
C GLU A 193 14.98 -9.90 -7.36
N LEU A 194 13.75 -10.36 -7.21
CA LEU A 194 13.41 -11.78 -7.34
C LEU A 194 13.52 -12.24 -8.80
N LEU A 195 12.97 -11.48 -9.74
CA LEU A 195 12.98 -11.81 -11.16
C LEU A 195 14.40 -11.86 -11.75
N LYS A 196 15.33 -11.01 -11.27
CA LYS A 196 16.75 -11.04 -11.67
C LYS A 196 17.43 -12.37 -11.39
N LYS A 197 16.99 -13.10 -10.38
CA LYS A 197 17.58 -14.38 -9.93
C LYS A 197 17.02 -15.58 -10.69
N LEU A 198 15.93 -15.41 -11.45
CA LEU A 198 15.20 -16.50 -12.09
C LEU A 198 15.54 -16.66 -13.55
N GLU A 199 15.47 -17.90 -14.04
CA GLU A 199 15.43 -18.22 -15.45
C GLU A 199 14.16 -17.65 -16.10
N ASP A 200 14.22 -17.33 -17.39
CA ASP A 200 13.12 -16.68 -18.10
C ASP A 200 11.81 -17.49 -18.09
N SER A 201 11.92 -18.83 -18.07
CA SER A 201 10.80 -19.77 -17.96
C SER A 201 10.00 -19.62 -16.65
N ASP A 202 10.67 -19.24 -15.57
CA ASP A 202 10.10 -19.21 -14.22
C ASP A 202 9.49 -17.85 -13.88
N LYS A 203 9.90 -16.80 -14.61
CA LYS A 203 9.46 -15.42 -14.36
C LYS A 203 7.95 -15.24 -14.48
N GLU A 204 7.31 -15.84 -15.47
CA GLU A 204 5.86 -15.74 -15.65
C GLU A 204 5.09 -16.32 -14.47
N GLN A 205 5.55 -17.46 -13.96
CA GLN A 205 4.93 -18.11 -12.80
C GLN A 205 5.05 -17.23 -11.55
N LEU A 206 6.22 -16.63 -11.31
CA LEU A 206 6.42 -15.71 -10.20
C LEU A 206 5.55 -14.44 -10.34
N ILE A 207 5.47 -13.83 -11.52
CA ILE A 207 4.64 -12.66 -11.80
C ILE A 207 3.16 -12.97 -11.51
N ARG A 208 2.66 -14.14 -11.90
CA ARG A 208 1.29 -14.59 -11.59
C ARG A 208 1.06 -14.70 -10.09
N ILE A 209 1.98 -15.34 -9.37
CA ILE A 209 1.88 -15.52 -7.92
C ILE A 209 1.92 -14.17 -7.22
N TYR A 210 2.85 -13.28 -7.60
CA TYR A 210 2.93 -11.93 -7.07
C TYR A 210 1.59 -11.17 -7.21
N TRP A 211 1.02 -11.17 -8.42
CA TRP A 211 -0.26 -10.50 -8.68
C TRP A 211 -1.40 -11.07 -7.82
N ILE A 212 -1.49 -12.40 -7.70
CA ILE A 212 -2.51 -13.04 -6.87
C ILE A 212 -2.34 -12.66 -5.40
N VAL A 213 -1.10 -12.62 -4.90
CA VAL A 213 -0.77 -12.20 -3.53
C VAL A 213 -1.25 -10.76 -3.28
N GLN A 214 -0.95 -9.83 -4.20
CA GLN A 214 -1.41 -8.45 -4.08
C GLN A 214 -2.94 -8.35 -4.11
N LYS A 215 -3.59 -9.15 -4.94
CA LYS A 215 -5.05 -9.18 -5.01
C LYS A 215 -5.68 -9.68 -3.70
N ILE A 216 -5.15 -10.75 -3.10
CA ILE A 216 -5.58 -11.24 -1.78
C ILE A 216 -5.37 -10.14 -0.72
N LYS A 217 -4.19 -9.56 -0.67
CA LYS A 217 -3.82 -8.50 0.27
C LYS A 217 -4.77 -7.30 0.18
N TYR A 218 -5.10 -6.86 -1.04
CA TYR A 218 -6.10 -5.83 -1.27
C TYR A 218 -7.49 -6.23 -0.80
N GLN A 219 -7.94 -7.48 -1.06
CA GLN A 219 -9.24 -7.93 -0.58
C GLN A 219 -9.32 -7.94 0.94
N LEU A 220 -8.21 -8.25 1.63
CA LEU A 220 -8.15 -8.28 3.09
C LEU A 220 -7.95 -6.89 3.71
N SER A 221 -7.49 -5.90 2.97
CA SER A 221 -7.29 -4.53 3.48
C SER A 221 -8.63 -3.87 3.84
N ILE A 222 -8.58 -2.94 4.80
CA ILE A 222 -9.72 -2.08 5.13
C ILE A 222 -9.82 -0.96 4.09
N LYS A 223 -10.97 -0.88 3.42
CA LYS A 223 -11.28 0.12 2.38
C LYS A 223 -12.10 1.28 2.90
N ASP A 224 -12.76 1.10 4.05
CA ASP A 224 -13.58 2.10 4.71
C ASP A 224 -13.44 1.99 6.22
N LEU A 225 -13.15 3.10 6.87
CA LEU A 225 -13.01 3.24 8.31
C LEU A 225 -14.26 3.83 8.98
N SER A 226 -15.21 4.33 8.19
CA SER A 226 -16.45 4.89 8.70
C SER A 226 -17.23 3.83 9.50
N GLU A 227 -17.86 4.26 10.59
CA GLU A 227 -18.71 3.42 11.45
C GLU A 227 -18.03 2.19 12.08
N LYS A 228 -16.71 1.98 11.87
CA LYS A 228 -15.98 0.84 12.45
C LYS A 228 -15.33 1.22 13.77
N THR A 229 -15.30 0.24 14.66
CA THR A 229 -14.66 0.35 15.96
C THR A 229 -13.52 -0.65 16.03
N PHE A 230 -12.33 -0.17 16.39
CA PHE A 230 -11.10 -0.96 16.45
C PHE A 230 -10.59 -0.99 17.88
N GLY A 231 -10.64 -2.13 18.52
CA GLY A 231 -10.19 -2.32 19.90
C GLY A 231 -8.92 -3.13 19.99
N HIS A 232 -8.15 -2.84 21.04
CA HIS A 232 -6.98 -3.62 21.43
C HIS A 232 -7.06 -3.91 22.92
N TYR A 233 -7.18 -5.18 23.26
CA TYR A 233 -7.19 -5.62 24.65
C TYR A 233 -5.77 -5.72 25.18
N THR A 234 -5.55 -5.19 26.38
CA THR A 234 -4.23 -5.18 27.00
C THR A 234 -4.33 -5.03 28.53
N SER A 235 -3.20 -5.13 29.22
CA SER A 235 -3.13 -4.92 30.68
C SER A 235 -3.20 -3.44 31.06
N GLY A 236 -3.57 -3.17 32.31
CA GLY A 236 -3.55 -1.81 32.87
C GLY A 236 -2.15 -1.18 32.87
N ASN A 237 -1.09 -1.98 33.02
CA ASN A 237 0.29 -1.50 32.96
C ASN A 237 0.65 -0.94 31.57
N VAL A 238 0.18 -1.58 30.51
CA VAL A 238 0.38 -1.08 29.13
C VAL A 238 -0.34 0.25 28.95
N LEU A 239 -1.56 0.40 29.48
CA LEU A 239 -2.25 1.69 29.47
C LEU A 239 -1.40 2.80 30.10
N GLN A 240 -0.80 2.56 31.25
CA GLN A 240 0.07 3.55 31.92
C GLN A 240 1.30 3.93 31.07
N ILE A 241 1.90 2.96 30.36
CA ILE A 241 3.02 3.23 29.45
C ILE A 241 2.57 4.10 28.27
N LEU A 242 1.37 3.86 27.75
CA LEU A 242 0.82 4.62 26.63
C LEU A 242 0.43 6.05 27.04
N LEU A 243 0.05 6.27 28.29
CA LEU A 243 -0.27 7.59 28.83
C LEU A 243 0.97 8.42 29.18
N LYS A 244 2.15 8.06 28.68
CA LYS A 244 3.36 8.86 28.80
C LYS A 244 3.11 10.28 28.31
N GLN A 245 3.56 11.25 29.10
CA GLN A 245 3.31 12.66 28.85
C GLN A 245 4.48 13.32 28.13
N SER A 246 4.19 14.31 27.29
CA SER A 246 5.17 15.31 26.89
C SER A 246 5.17 16.47 27.86
N SER A 247 6.35 16.86 28.32
CA SER A 247 6.58 18.11 29.06
C SER A 247 7.11 19.19 28.12
N ASP A 248 6.45 19.40 26.99
CA ASP A 248 6.83 20.51 26.13
C ASP A 248 6.62 21.83 26.86
N ASN A 249 7.59 22.75 26.74
CA ASN A 249 7.61 24.09 27.36
C ASN A 249 6.37 24.97 27.05
N LYS A 250 5.46 24.49 26.22
CA LYS A 250 4.20 25.14 25.83
C LYS A 250 2.99 24.82 26.73
N ARG A 251 3.18 24.14 27.85
CA ARG A 251 2.14 23.84 28.85
C ARG A 251 0.91 23.09 28.34
N LYS A 252 1.06 22.26 27.29
CA LYS A 252 -0.03 21.43 26.80
C LYS A 252 0.32 19.96 27.06
N TYR A 253 -0.48 19.29 27.85
CA TYR A 253 -0.37 17.85 28.04
C TYR A 253 -0.95 17.12 26.83
N SER A 254 -0.27 16.07 26.37
CA SER A 254 -0.74 15.20 25.30
C SER A 254 -0.24 13.77 25.50
N ILE A 255 -0.92 12.81 24.89
CA ILE A 255 -0.50 11.41 24.91
C ILE A 255 0.68 11.24 23.92
N GLU A 256 1.83 10.81 24.43
CA GLU A 256 3.04 10.59 23.63
C GLU A 256 3.37 9.10 23.45
N GLY A 257 2.69 8.25 24.20
CA GLY A 257 2.90 6.81 24.15
C GLY A 257 2.51 6.23 22.80
N ARG A 258 3.29 5.25 22.34
CA ARG A 258 3.10 4.59 21.05
C ARG A 258 2.81 3.12 21.27
N THR A 259 1.87 2.58 20.52
CA THR A 259 1.62 1.14 20.53
C THR A 259 2.75 0.38 19.83
N ARG A 260 2.90 -0.89 20.22
CA ARG A 260 4.00 -1.75 19.78
C ARG A 260 3.47 -2.85 18.87
N LEU A 261 4.26 -3.18 17.84
CA LEU A 261 4.09 -4.39 17.07
C LEU A 261 5.10 -5.41 17.61
N GLY A 262 4.61 -6.53 18.13
CA GLY A 262 5.46 -7.64 18.59
C GLY A 262 5.94 -8.49 17.42
N ASN A 263 7.12 -9.12 17.56
CA ASN A 263 7.56 -10.09 16.57
C ASN A 263 6.58 -11.28 16.52
N VAL A 264 6.28 -11.77 15.33
CA VAL A 264 5.29 -12.83 15.09
C VAL A 264 5.61 -14.15 15.83
N LYS A 265 6.87 -14.38 16.17
CA LYS A 265 7.28 -15.56 16.96
C LYS A 265 6.79 -15.55 18.41
N TYR A 266 6.20 -14.45 18.88
CA TYR A 266 5.64 -14.34 20.24
C TYR A 266 4.13 -14.50 20.28
N MET A 267 3.50 -14.84 19.14
CA MET A 267 2.05 -15.05 19.07
C MET A 267 1.64 -16.35 19.78
N ASN A 268 0.44 -16.34 20.35
CA ASN A 268 -0.07 -17.49 21.11
C ASN A 268 -0.56 -18.66 20.24
N ASP A 269 -0.85 -18.40 18.97
CA ASP A 269 -1.30 -19.41 18.03
C ASP A 269 -0.09 -20.20 17.49
N PRO A 270 0.02 -21.50 17.77
CA PRO A 270 1.15 -22.32 17.29
C PRO A 270 1.15 -22.49 15.76
N GLU A 271 0.01 -22.28 15.10
CA GLU A 271 -0.10 -22.33 13.65
C GLU A 271 0.03 -20.95 12.98
N GLU A 272 0.41 -19.93 13.75
CA GLU A 272 0.59 -18.58 13.25
C GLU A 272 1.58 -18.55 12.07
N GLY A 273 1.08 -18.11 10.91
CA GLY A 273 1.88 -18.02 9.69
C GLY A 273 2.11 -19.35 8.96
N THR A 274 1.56 -20.48 9.41
CA THR A 274 1.76 -21.81 8.76
C THR A 274 0.51 -22.33 8.06
N ILE A 275 -0.68 -21.91 8.50
CA ILE A 275 -1.96 -22.43 7.98
C ILE A 275 -2.14 -22.20 6.47
N LEU A 276 -1.67 -21.07 5.94
CA LEU A 276 -1.68 -20.78 4.51
C LEU A 276 -0.81 -21.79 3.76
N ASP A 277 0.41 -22.02 4.22
CA ASP A 277 1.38 -22.93 3.58
C ASP A 277 0.87 -24.37 3.57
N LYS A 278 0.25 -24.83 4.67
CA LYS A 278 -0.44 -26.12 4.73
C LYS A 278 -1.56 -26.21 3.69
N TYR A 279 -2.36 -25.15 3.56
CA TYR A 279 -3.48 -25.12 2.60
C TYR A 279 -3.04 -25.20 1.15
N ILE A 280 -2.02 -24.43 0.77
CA ILE A 280 -1.51 -24.40 -0.61
C ILE A 280 -0.57 -25.56 -0.94
N GLY A 281 -0.09 -26.31 0.08
CA GLY A 281 0.74 -27.49 -0.09
C GLY A 281 2.23 -27.19 -0.28
N ILE A 282 2.72 -26.04 0.22
CA ILE A 282 4.14 -25.70 0.22
C ILE A 282 4.86 -26.37 1.41
N SER A 283 4.24 -26.39 2.58
CA SER A 283 4.78 -27.04 3.77
C SER A 283 4.11 -28.41 3.98
N GLU A 284 4.92 -29.46 4.00
CA GLU A 284 4.47 -30.81 4.36
C GLU A 284 5.00 -31.27 5.72
N SER A 285 5.87 -30.48 6.37
CA SER A 285 6.56 -30.93 7.58
C SER A 285 6.34 -30.01 8.76
N ASP A 286 5.88 -30.57 9.86
CA ASP A 286 6.07 -30.06 11.22
C ASP A 286 7.56 -30.18 11.60
N ASN A 287 8.44 -29.62 10.77
CA ASN A 287 9.87 -29.71 11.03
C ASN A 287 10.23 -28.77 12.17
N LEU A 288 10.68 -29.33 13.28
CA LEU A 288 11.05 -28.58 14.48
C LEU A 288 12.09 -27.50 14.19
N GLU A 289 12.98 -27.74 13.22
CA GLU A 289 14.02 -26.79 12.79
C GLU A 289 13.41 -25.54 12.12
N ASP A 290 12.31 -25.66 11.38
CA ASP A 290 11.64 -24.53 10.76
C ASP A 290 10.97 -23.64 11.80
N SER A 291 10.56 -24.19 12.92
CA SER A 291 9.99 -23.43 14.05
C SER A 291 11.03 -22.51 14.70
N LEU A 292 12.32 -22.85 14.63
CA LEU A 292 13.43 -22.08 15.20
C LEU A 292 13.89 -20.92 14.29
N LYS A 293 13.51 -20.92 13.02
CA LYS A 293 13.89 -19.83 12.11
C LYS A 293 13.35 -18.50 12.61
N PRO A 294 14.19 -17.45 12.70
CA PRO A 294 13.73 -16.12 13.07
C PRO A 294 12.81 -15.57 11.98
N SER A 295 11.88 -14.72 12.38
CA SER A 295 11.00 -14.04 11.44
C SER A 295 11.19 -12.53 11.49
N PRO A 296 11.36 -11.84 10.34
CA PRO A 296 11.50 -10.38 10.28
C PRO A 296 10.15 -9.64 10.33
N TRP A 297 9.06 -10.36 10.60
CA TRP A 297 7.72 -9.83 10.63
C TRP A 297 7.29 -9.43 12.04
N PHE A 298 6.60 -8.31 12.11
CA PHE A 298 6.05 -7.73 13.32
C PHE A 298 4.57 -7.41 13.11
N LEU A 299 3.75 -7.67 14.12
CA LEU A 299 2.32 -7.40 14.04
C LEU A 299 1.74 -6.83 15.34
N MET A 300 0.63 -6.14 15.18
CA MET A 300 -0.26 -5.74 16.26
C MET A 300 -1.67 -6.18 15.91
N SER A 301 -2.30 -6.94 16.80
CA SER A 301 -3.68 -7.39 16.65
C SER A 301 -4.65 -6.38 17.22
N LEU A 302 -5.70 -6.10 16.45
CA LEU A 302 -6.89 -5.37 16.88
C LEU A 302 -8.12 -6.26 16.65
N THR A 303 -9.27 -5.83 17.15
CA THR A 303 -10.52 -6.56 17.01
C THR A 303 -11.71 -5.63 16.81
N THR A 304 -12.74 -6.11 16.15
CA THR A 304 -14.07 -5.49 16.15
C THR A 304 -14.99 -6.04 17.24
N ALA A 305 -14.58 -7.12 17.92
CA ALA A 305 -15.29 -7.70 19.07
C ALA A 305 -15.03 -6.89 20.34
N ILE A 306 -15.67 -5.74 20.44
CA ILE A 306 -15.51 -4.78 21.54
C ILE A 306 -16.38 -5.22 22.72
N ASP A 307 -15.80 -5.18 23.93
CA ASP A 307 -16.46 -5.55 25.19
C ASP A 307 -17.00 -7.01 25.16
N ASP A 308 -16.21 -7.91 24.59
CA ASP A 308 -16.54 -9.33 24.44
C ASP A 308 -15.93 -10.17 25.57
N LEU A 309 -16.69 -11.15 26.09
CA LEU A 309 -16.29 -11.94 27.24
C LEU A 309 -15.08 -12.85 26.97
N ALA A 310 -15.01 -13.47 25.79
CA ALA A 310 -13.88 -14.32 25.41
C ALA A 310 -12.61 -13.48 25.25
N MET A 311 -12.74 -12.28 24.65
CA MET A 311 -11.63 -11.35 24.50
C MET A 311 -11.12 -10.84 25.86
N TRP A 312 -12.01 -10.56 26.81
CA TRP A 312 -11.63 -10.20 28.19
C TRP A 312 -10.86 -11.32 28.87
N SER A 313 -11.29 -12.57 28.67
CA SER A 313 -10.64 -13.74 29.26
C SER A 313 -9.21 -13.93 28.76
N GLN A 314 -9.03 -13.86 27.45
CA GLN A 314 -7.78 -14.24 26.81
C GLN A 314 -6.78 -13.09 26.72
N TYR A 315 -7.25 -11.90 26.38
CA TYR A 315 -6.39 -10.75 26.02
C TYR A 315 -6.49 -9.57 26.98
N GLY A 316 -7.55 -9.51 27.78
CA GLY A 316 -7.81 -8.44 28.76
C GLY A 316 -7.25 -8.71 30.15
N ALA A 317 -6.11 -9.38 30.30
CA ALA A 317 -5.50 -9.74 31.59
C ALA A 317 -6.52 -10.39 32.54
N ARG A 318 -7.26 -11.40 32.07
CA ARG A 318 -8.32 -12.07 32.82
C ARG A 318 -9.40 -11.10 33.33
N ALA A 319 -9.77 -10.15 32.49
CA ALA A 319 -10.74 -9.09 32.77
C ALA A 319 -10.29 -7.98 33.76
N GLU A 320 -9.04 -7.97 34.19
CA GLU A 320 -8.41 -6.91 34.97
C GLU A 320 -7.73 -5.83 34.12
N GLY A 321 -7.73 -5.99 32.79
CA GLY A 321 -7.11 -5.08 31.84
C GLY A 321 -8.08 -4.04 31.27
N VAL A 322 -7.70 -3.52 30.10
CA VAL A 322 -8.47 -2.52 29.36
C VAL A 322 -8.63 -2.92 27.90
N CYS A 323 -9.69 -2.43 27.26
CA CYS A 323 -9.84 -2.42 25.81
C CYS A 323 -9.66 -0.98 25.30
N LEU A 324 -8.62 -0.75 24.54
CA LEU A 324 -8.28 0.54 23.94
C LEU A 324 -8.99 0.65 22.60
N VAL A 325 -9.93 1.58 22.47
CA VAL A 325 -10.66 1.81 21.22
C VAL A 325 -10.02 2.98 20.48
N PHE A 326 -9.49 2.70 19.30
CA PHE A 326 -8.75 3.68 18.50
C PHE A 326 -9.67 4.61 17.72
N LYS A 327 -9.22 5.84 17.49
CA LYS A 327 -9.83 6.75 16.50
C LYS A 327 -9.59 6.17 15.10
N PRO A 328 -10.61 6.15 14.20
CA PRO A 328 -10.44 5.64 12.83
C PRO A 328 -9.29 6.33 12.07
N ASP A 329 -9.10 7.63 12.30
CA ASP A 329 -8.04 8.43 11.67
C ASP A 329 -6.61 7.98 12.02
N SER A 330 -6.46 7.05 12.97
CA SER A 330 -5.16 6.41 13.29
C SER A 330 -4.68 5.46 12.19
N PHE A 331 -5.51 5.16 11.19
CA PHE A 331 -5.23 4.16 10.17
C PHE A 331 -5.41 4.75 8.76
N LYS A 332 -4.77 4.10 7.79
CA LYS A 332 -4.86 4.43 6.37
C LYS A 332 -5.77 3.41 5.66
N VAL A 333 -6.62 3.87 4.76
CA VAL A 333 -7.41 2.99 3.88
C VAL A 333 -6.64 2.68 2.61
N VAL A 334 -6.87 1.51 2.04
CA VAL A 334 -6.35 1.10 0.73
C VAL A 334 -7.46 1.31 -0.29
N LYS A 335 -7.27 2.27 -1.21
CA LYS A 335 -8.27 2.63 -2.22
C LYS A 335 -8.18 1.79 -3.49
N SER A 336 -6.97 1.33 -3.81
CA SER A 336 -6.71 0.51 -5.00
C SER A 336 -5.70 -0.59 -4.69
N ILE A 337 -5.60 -1.58 -5.58
CA ILE A 337 -4.58 -2.65 -5.43
C ILE A 337 -3.17 -2.04 -5.48
N ALA A 338 -2.96 -0.99 -6.27
CA ALA A 338 -1.68 -0.29 -6.36
C ALA A 338 -1.21 0.29 -5.01
N GLU A 339 -2.15 0.66 -4.14
CA GLU A 339 -1.84 1.17 -2.80
C GLU A 339 -1.55 0.05 -1.78
N ALA A 340 -1.78 -1.22 -2.12
CA ALA A 340 -1.41 -2.37 -1.30
C ALA A 340 0.11 -2.61 -1.39
N GLU A 341 0.89 -1.66 -0.84
CA GLU A 341 2.35 -1.64 -0.90
C GLU A 341 2.98 -2.98 -0.49
N TRP A 342 4.11 -3.32 -1.11
CA TRP A 342 4.95 -4.44 -0.67
C TRP A 342 5.62 -4.09 0.65
N MET A 343 5.37 -4.87 1.69
CA MET A 343 5.81 -4.51 3.06
C MET A 343 7.32 -4.61 3.25
N LYS A 344 8.00 -5.43 2.45
CA LYS A 344 9.47 -5.54 2.44
C LYS A 344 10.16 -4.37 1.74
N GLU A 345 9.43 -3.54 1.00
CA GLU A 345 10.02 -2.40 0.33
C GLU A 345 10.45 -1.36 1.37
N LYS A 346 11.76 -1.24 1.57
CA LYS A 346 12.30 -0.17 2.42
C LYS A 346 11.92 1.16 1.80
N LYS A 347 11.13 1.94 2.50
CA LYS A 347 10.87 3.34 2.14
C LYS A 347 12.22 4.03 1.95
N ALA A 348 12.62 4.20 0.70
CA ALA A 348 13.86 4.89 0.37
C ALA A 348 13.76 6.32 0.89
N THR A 349 14.61 6.63 1.87
CA THR A 349 15.11 7.92 2.32
C THR A 349 14.24 8.85 3.17
N PRO A 350 14.82 9.30 4.29
CA PRO A 350 14.20 10.22 5.24
C PRO A 350 14.34 11.71 4.89
N ASN A 351 14.65 12.12 3.67
CA ASN A 351 15.12 13.49 3.37
C ASN A 351 14.17 14.43 2.61
N LEU A 352 12.90 14.12 2.48
CA LEU A 352 11.91 15.12 2.11
C LEU A 352 11.09 15.48 3.34
N LYS A 353 11.08 16.76 3.71
CA LYS A 353 10.18 17.32 4.73
C LYS A 353 8.77 16.86 4.42
N LYS A 354 8.37 15.77 5.03
CA LYS A 354 7.04 15.21 4.89
C LYS A 354 6.08 16.14 5.62
N ASN A 355 5.05 16.57 4.94
CA ASN A 355 3.83 17.00 5.62
C ASN A 355 3.42 15.86 6.55
N ILE A 356 3.44 16.13 7.84
CA ILE A 356 3.32 15.17 8.95
C ILE A 356 1.98 14.41 8.93
N ASP A 357 0.99 14.87 8.14
CA ASP A 357 -0.41 14.47 8.32
C ASP A 357 -0.89 13.21 7.60
N SER A 358 -0.20 12.68 6.58
CA SER A 358 -0.76 11.51 5.86
C SER A 358 0.15 10.30 5.69
N THR A 359 1.44 10.42 5.95
CA THR A 359 2.43 9.41 5.55
C THR A 359 2.82 8.39 6.62
N ASN A 360 2.40 8.58 7.87
CA ASN A 360 2.84 7.75 9.01
C ASN A 360 1.73 6.82 9.55
N LYS A 361 0.60 6.70 8.84
CA LYS A 361 -0.51 5.83 9.26
C LYS A 361 -0.30 4.42 8.72
N ASP A 362 -0.63 3.43 9.54
CA ASP A 362 -0.55 2.03 9.16
C ASP A 362 -1.81 1.58 8.43
N PHE A 363 -1.66 0.63 7.50
CA PHE A 363 -2.77 -0.11 6.92
C PHE A 363 -3.30 -1.15 7.91
N LEU A 364 -4.62 -1.35 7.89
CA LEU A 364 -5.29 -2.43 8.59
C LEU A 364 -5.74 -3.52 7.63
N TYR A 365 -5.47 -4.75 8.00
CA TYR A 365 -5.88 -5.95 7.29
C TYR A 365 -6.83 -6.78 8.15
N ARG A 366 -7.87 -7.30 7.51
CA ARG A 366 -8.79 -8.28 8.12
C ARG A 366 -8.15 -9.66 8.06
N ILE A 367 -8.26 -10.43 9.12
CA ILE A 367 -7.84 -11.81 9.11
C ILE A 367 -8.87 -12.67 8.36
N CYS A 368 -8.35 -13.52 7.49
CA CYS A 368 -9.11 -14.53 6.77
C CYS A 368 -8.98 -15.86 7.47
N TYR A 369 -10.11 -16.40 7.94
CA TYR A 369 -10.17 -17.66 8.67
C TYR A 369 -10.41 -18.83 7.73
N LEU A 370 -9.44 -19.76 7.70
CA LEU A 370 -9.48 -20.97 6.90
C LEU A 370 -10.14 -22.13 7.68
N ASP A 371 -11.05 -22.84 7.03
CA ASP A 371 -11.68 -24.01 7.60
C ASP A 371 -10.76 -25.23 7.48
N GLU A 372 -10.24 -25.71 8.61
CA GLU A 372 -9.31 -26.82 8.68
C GLU A 372 -9.87 -28.10 8.07
N LYS A 373 -11.17 -28.39 8.24
CA LYS A 373 -11.83 -29.54 7.61
C LYS A 373 -11.79 -29.51 6.09
N SER A 374 -11.69 -28.33 5.51
CA SER A 374 -11.55 -28.13 4.07
C SER A 374 -10.13 -28.40 3.57
N LEU A 375 -9.12 -28.32 4.44
CA LEU A 375 -7.72 -28.65 4.12
C LEU A 375 -7.59 -30.14 3.77
N HIS A 376 -8.21 -30.99 4.55
CA HIS A 376 -8.12 -32.46 4.41
C HIS A 376 -9.09 -33.06 3.37
N SER A 377 -10.19 -32.36 3.05
CA SER A 377 -11.24 -32.88 2.17
C SER A 377 -11.06 -32.57 0.69
N GLY A 378 -10.03 -31.82 0.31
CA GLY A 378 -9.84 -31.37 -1.09
C GLY A 378 -10.91 -30.40 -1.60
N ARG A 379 -11.83 -29.94 -0.76
CA ARG A 379 -12.90 -29.02 -1.13
C ARG A 379 -12.35 -27.59 -1.30
N PHE A 380 -12.72 -26.95 -2.39
CA PHE A 380 -12.18 -25.65 -2.80
C PHE A 380 -12.73 -24.43 -2.03
N LYS A 381 -13.58 -24.60 -1.04
CA LYS A 381 -14.13 -23.49 -0.23
C LYS A 381 -13.52 -23.51 1.18
N ALA A 382 -12.26 -23.12 1.26
CA ALA A 382 -11.60 -23.00 2.56
C ALA A 382 -12.08 -21.76 3.33
N VAL A 383 -12.49 -20.69 2.62
CA VAL A 383 -12.98 -19.45 3.23
C VAL A 383 -14.50 -19.45 3.22
N LYS A 384 -15.11 -19.67 4.40
CA LYS A 384 -16.57 -19.71 4.59
C LYS A 384 -17.07 -18.40 5.20
N LYS A 385 -18.30 -17.99 4.84
CA LYS A 385 -18.92 -16.75 5.33
C LYS A 385 -19.13 -16.75 6.85
N ASP A 386 -19.52 -17.87 7.42
CA ASP A 386 -19.83 -18.00 8.85
C ASP A 386 -18.60 -17.68 9.71
N ASN A 387 -17.41 -18.05 9.24
CA ASN A 387 -16.13 -17.79 9.90
C ASN A 387 -15.54 -16.41 9.54
N ASN A 388 -16.00 -15.78 8.45
CA ASN A 388 -15.43 -14.54 7.90
C ASN A 388 -16.50 -13.43 7.80
N LYS A 389 -17.12 -13.10 8.92
CA LYS A 389 -18.23 -12.13 8.99
C LYS A 389 -17.85 -10.73 8.48
N MET A 390 -16.58 -10.36 8.59
CA MET A 390 -16.06 -9.05 8.14
C MET A 390 -15.84 -8.97 6.62
N LEU A 391 -15.86 -10.09 5.90
CA LEU A 391 -15.70 -10.13 4.45
C LEU A 391 -17.07 -10.25 3.78
N ASN A 392 -17.29 -9.49 2.70
CA ASN A 392 -18.50 -9.62 1.90
C ASN A 392 -18.44 -10.81 0.93
N GLY A 393 -19.56 -11.13 0.27
CA GLY A 393 -19.64 -12.29 -0.61
C GLY A 393 -18.75 -12.23 -1.85
N ALA A 394 -18.49 -11.03 -2.38
CA ALA A 394 -17.60 -10.83 -3.53
C ALA A 394 -16.13 -11.03 -3.11
N GLU A 395 -15.71 -10.44 -1.99
CA GLU A 395 -14.36 -10.64 -1.42
C GLU A 395 -14.07 -12.11 -1.16
N LEU A 396 -15.03 -12.84 -0.55
CA LEU A 396 -14.90 -14.28 -0.29
C LEU A 396 -14.72 -15.11 -1.58
N LYS A 397 -15.46 -14.78 -2.64
CA LYS A 397 -15.30 -15.45 -3.95
C LYS A 397 -13.92 -15.21 -4.52
N ILE A 398 -13.44 -13.97 -4.50
CA ILE A 398 -12.12 -13.60 -5.01
C ILE A 398 -11.02 -14.31 -4.23
N ILE A 399 -11.05 -14.27 -2.90
CA ILE A 399 -10.02 -14.90 -2.07
C ILE A 399 -9.99 -16.43 -2.30
N ASN A 400 -11.14 -17.11 -2.32
CA ASN A 400 -11.20 -18.56 -2.59
C ASN A 400 -10.63 -18.89 -3.99
N TYR A 401 -10.93 -18.08 -5.00
CA TYR A 401 -10.40 -18.27 -6.35
C TYR A 401 -8.89 -18.07 -6.38
N CYS A 402 -8.38 -16.99 -5.78
CA CYS A 402 -6.96 -16.71 -5.69
C CYS A 402 -6.19 -17.81 -4.96
N LEU A 403 -6.71 -18.32 -3.84
CA LEU A 403 -6.09 -19.42 -3.10
C LEU A 403 -6.03 -20.72 -3.94
N LYS A 404 -7.08 -21.00 -4.72
CA LYS A 404 -7.09 -22.12 -5.66
C LYS A 404 -6.02 -21.97 -6.74
N LEU A 405 -5.88 -20.77 -7.30
CA LEU A 405 -4.87 -20.48 -8.32
C LEU A 405 -3.46 -20.64 -7.75
N ILE A 406 -3.17 -20.07 -6.58
CA ILE A 406 -1.84 -20.23 -5.93
C ILE A 406 -1.55 -21.72 -5.75
N LYS A 407 -2.48 -22.48 -5.18
CA LYS A 407 -2.33 -23.93 -4.98
C LYS A 407 -2.01 -24.66 -6.30
N SER A 408 -2.63 -24.26 -7.40
CA SER A 408 -2.34 -24.81 -8.73
C SER A 408 -0.97 -24.42 -9.25
N LEU A 409 -0.57 -23.15 -9.07
CA LEU A 409 0.70 -22.62 -9.55
C LEU A 409 1.89 -23.17 -8.76
N VAL A 410 1.78 -23.37 -7.45
CA VAL A 410 2.87 -23.91 -6.63
C VAL A 410 3.03 -25.43 -6.77
N LYS A 411 2.00 -26.12 -7.27
CA LYS A 411 2.04 -27.56 -7.48
C LYS A 411 3.12 -27.93 -8.50
N GLY A 412 4.09 -28.72 -8.07
CA GLY A 412 5.19 -29.18 -8.94
C GLY A 412 6.43 -28.30 -8.90
N ILE A 413 6.43 -27.18 -8.18
CA ILE A 413 7.67 -26.43 -7.90
C ILE A 413 8.54 -27.31 -6.97
N LYS A 414 9.76 -27.60 -7.41
CA LYS A 414 10.70 -28.37 -6.62
C LYS A 414 11.24 -27.54 -5.46
N LYS A 415 11.24 -28.11 -4.25
CA LYS A 415 11.93 -27.52 -3.10
C LYS A 415 13.40 -27.26 -3.40
N ASN A 416 13.98 -26.24 -2.78
CA ASN A 416 15.39 -25.83 -2.97
C ASN A 416 15.72 -25.26 -4.36
N THR A 417 14.75 -24.85 -5.15
CA THR A 417 14.97 -24.05 -6.36
C THR A 417 14.88 -22.56 -6.06
N LEU A 418 15.46 -21.73 -6.92
CA LEU A 418 15.34 -20.27 -6.81
C LEU A 418 13.87 -19.82 -6.93
N LEU A 419 13.10 -20.47 -7.82
CA LEU A 419 11.67 -20.20 -7.94
C LEU A 419 10.91 -20.50 -6.65
N TYR A 420 11.22 -21.64 -5.99
CA TYR A 420 10.59 -21.99 -4.72
C TYR A 420 10.83 -20.91 -3.66
N SER A 421 12.09 -20.50 -3.50
CA SER A 421 12.45 -19.43 -2.54
C SER A 421 11.78 -18.09 -2.86
N ALA A 422 11.70 -17.74 -4.15
CA ALA A 422 11.02 -16.51 -4.58
C ALA A 422 9.51 -16.55 -4.32
N VAL A 423 8.88 -17.71 -4.51
CA VAL A 423 7.46 -17.90 -4.19
C VAL A 423 7.20 -17.83 -2.70
N GLU A 424 8.03 -18.47 -1.87
CA GLU A 424 7.93 -18.36 -0.41
C GLU A 424 8.02 -16.90 0.02
N GLU A 425 8.94 -16.13 -0.57
CA GLU A 425 9.11 -14.73 -0.28
C GLU A 425 7.87 -13.88 -0.67
N CYS A 426 7.23 -14.17 -1.80
CA CYS A 426 5.97 -13.54 -2.16
C CYS A 426 4.84 -13.86 -1.17
N LEU A 427 4.75 -15.11 -0.74
CA LEU A 427 3.68 -15.56 0.17
C LEU A 427 3.81 -15.00 1.59
N GLU A 428 5.01 -14.67 2.03
CA GLU A 428 5.22 -14.00 3.31
C GLU A 428 4.40 -12.71 3.45
N GLU A 429 4.13 -11.99 2.36
CA GLU A 429 3.32 -10.76 2.36
C GLU A 429 1.87 -10.98 2.85
N ILE A 430 1.36 -12.20 2.77
CA ILE A 430 -0.01 -12.54 3.17
C ILE A 430 -0.07 -13.65 4.22
N ARG A 431 1.03 -14.33 4.52
CA ARG A 431 1.09 -15.49 5.41
C ARG A 431 0.42 -15.22 6.76
N TYR A 432 0.71 -14.09 7.36
CA TYR A 432 0.17 -13.66 8.65
C TYR A 432 -1.22 -13.00 8.57
N LEU A 433 -1.89 -13.07 7.42
CA LEU A 433 -3.28 -12.63 7.23
C LEU A 433 -4.27 -13.80 7.26
N PHE A 434 -3.79 -15.02 7.49
CA PHE A 434 -4.60 -16.22 7.58
C PHE A 434 -4.47 -16.87 8.95
N LYS A 435 -5.60 -17.41 9.45
CA LYS A 435 -5.70 -18.06 10.74
C LYS A 435 -6.70 -19.22 10.66
N VAL A 436 -6.59 -20.19 11.56
CA VAL A 436 -7.57 -21.29 11.67
C VAL A 436 -8.93 -20.75 12.08
N SER A 437 -10.01 -21.33 11.55
CA SER A 437 -11.39 -20.89 11.79
C SER A 437 -11.84 -20.94 13.25
N ASP A 438 -11.17 -21.72 14.09
CA ASP A 438 -11.47 -21.81 15.52
C ASP A 438 -11.29 -20.48 16.27
N TYR A 439 -10.43 -19.59 15.73
CA TYR A 439 -10.22 -18.24 16.23
C TYR A 439 -11.14 -17.18 15.62
N SER A 440 -12.14 -17.57 14.83
CA SER A 440 -13.01 -16.61 14.10
C SER A 440 -13.84 -15.69 15.01
N TYR A 441 -14.03 -16.06 16.28
CA TYR A 441 -14.71 -15.25 17.29
C TYR A 441 -13.91 -13.98 17.63
N GLU A 442 -12.59 -13.96 17.42
CA GLU A 442 -11.74 -12.81 17.68
C GLU A 442 -12.06 -11.64 16.75
N SER A 443 -12.63 -11.89 15.56
CA SER A 443 -12.91 -10.86 14.55
C SER A 443 -11.70 -9.94 14.37
N GLU A 444 -10.54 -10.56 14.14
CA GLU A 444 -9.22 -9.94 14.23
C GLU A 444 -8.89 -9.07 13.01
N LEU A 445 -8.19 -7.98 13.30
CA LEU A 445 -7.54 -7.10 12.32
C LEU A 445 -6.07 -7.00 12.69
N ARG A 446 -5.21 -6.79 11.69
CA ARG A 446 -3.77 -6.67 11.94
C ARG A 446 -3.16 -5.45 11.26
N ILE A 447 -2.22 -4.84 11.98
CA ILE A 447 -1.14 -4.06 11.39
C ILE A 447 0.02 -5.03 11.20
N LEU A 448 0.63 -5.02 10.01
CA LEU A 448 1.83 -5.80 9.70
C LEU A 448 2.96 -4.87 9.28
N ARG A 449 4.18 -5.15 9.72
CA ARG A 449 5.41 -4.49 9.27
C ARG A 449 6.52 -5.50 9.11
N TYR A 450 7.36 -5.27 8.12
CA TYR A 450 8.61 -5.99 7.90
C TYR A 450 9.79 -5.15 8.41
N ALA A 451 10.71 -5.78 9.14
CA ALA A 451 11.97 -5.15 9.57
C ALA A 451 13.08 -6.20 9.59
N ASP A 452 14.13 -5.96 8.80
CA ASP A 452 15.28 -6.86 8.74
C ASP A 452 15.91 -7.04 10.12
N LEU A 453 16.14 -8.29 10.53
CA LEU A 453 16.79 -8.64 11.80
C LEU A 453 18.31 -8.49 11.69
N THR A 454 18.77 -7.26 11.46
CA THR A 454 20.20 -6.93 11.39
C THR A 454 20.61 -6.06 12.58
N PRO A 455 21.86 -6.15 13.05
CA PRO A 455 22.34 -5.37 14.21
C PRO A 455 22.22 -3.86 14.04
N ASP A 456 22.25 -3.37 12.80
CA ASP A 456 22.20 -1.93 12.49
C ASP A 456 20.76 -1.41 12.38
N ASN A 457 19.75 -2.27 12.43
CA ASN A 457 18.35 -1.85 12.30
C ASN A 457 17.85 -1.19 13.59
N LYS A 458 17.93 0.14 13.64
CA LYS A 458 17.54 0.97 14.80
C LYS A 458 16.02 1.06 15.02
N GLU A 459 15.20 0.58 14.10
CA GLU A 459 13.74 0.56 14.27
C GLU A 459 13.32 -0.55 15.25
N ILE A 460 14.10 -1.63 15.33
CA ILE A 460 13.84 -2.74 16.23
C ILE A 460 14.28 -2.37 17.64
N LYS A 461 13.35 -2.49 18.57
CA LYS A 461 13.58 -2.25 20.00
C LYS A 461 13.47 -3.55 20.79
N ILE A 462 14.10 -3.57 21.95
CA ILE A 462 14.13 -4.71 22.86
C ILE A 462 13.35 -4.37 24.13
N ASP A 463 12.39 -5.20 24.48
CA ASP A 463 11.69 -5.15 25.76
C ASP A 463 12.28 -6.18 26.72
N ASN A 464 12.96 -5.68 27.75
CA ASN A 464 13.61 -6.49 28.79
C ASN A 464 12.75 -6.58 30.07
N SER A 465 11.48 -6.15 30.03
CA SER A 465 10.62 -6.14 31.23
C SER A 465 10.15 -7.53 31.67
N GLY A 466 10.25 -8.51 30.78
CA GLY A 466 9.87 -9.90 31.06
C GLY A 466 11.08 -10.83 31.28
N PRO A 467 10.82 -12.12 31.61
CA PRO A 467 11.89 -13.12 31.83
C PRO A 467 12.68 -13.42 30.54
N ILE A 468 12.12 -13.18 29.39
CA ILE A 468 12.77 -13.32 28.08
C ILE A 468 12.61 -12.00 27.34
N ALA A 469 13.72 -11.46 26.84
CA ALA A 469 13.72 -10.25 26.03
C ALA A 469 12.91 -10.45 24.72
N LYS A 470 12.07 -9.47 24.39
CA LYS A 470 11.19 -9.53 23.21
C LYS A 470 11.49 -8.37 22.27
N LEU A 471 11.53 -8.66 20.97
CA LEU A 471 11.69 -7.66 19.92
C LEU A 471 10.35 -7.01 19.58
N TYR A 472 10.37 -5.71 19.34
CA TYR A 472 9.18 -4.98 18.92
C TYR A 472 9.55 -3.77 18.04
N LEU A 473 8.56 -3.31 17.26
CA LEU A 473 8.57 -2.01 16.59
C LEU A 473 7.57 -1.07 17.28
N GLU A 474 7.87 0.20 17.32
CA GLU A 474 6.87 1.20 17.72
C GLU A 474 6.17 1.78 16.49
N ARG A 475 4.86 2.05 16.61
CA ARG A 475 4.15 2.82 15.57
C ARG A 475 4.71 4.24 15.51
N ASP A 476 4.69 4.82 14.32
CA ASP A 476 5.27 6.16 14.10
C ASP A 476 4.48 7.28 14.78
N MET A 477 3.19 7.03 15.04
CA MET A 477 2.29 8.01 15.67
C MET A 477 2.01 7.67 17.13
N PRO A 478 1.86 8.67 18.01
CA PRO A 478 1.28 8.47 19.32
C PRO A 478 -0.11 7.82 19.24
N VAL A 479 -0.50 7.10 20.29
CA VAL A 479 -1.80 6.46 20.33
C VAL A 479 -2.93 7.49 20.35
N GLN A 480 -3.91 7.31 19.48
CA GLN A 480 -5.10 8.15 19.38
C GLN A 480 -6.32 7.33 19.79
N LEU A 481 -6.85 7.60 20.98
CA LEU A 481 -7.94 6.85 21.56
C LEU A 481 -9.29 7.59 21.40
N LYS A 482 -10.30 6.85 20.96
CA LYS A 482 -11.71 7.28 20.99
C LYS A 482 -12.32 6.95 22.33
N GLN A 483 -11.97 5.79 22.90
CA GLN A 483 -12.53 5.30 24.15
C GLN A 483 -11.55 4.36 24.87
N VAL A 484 -11.61 4.33 26.19
CA VAL A 484 -11.01 3.30 27.03
C VAL A 484 -12.14 2.56 27.75
N ILE A 485 -12.19 1.24 27.58
CA ILE A 485 -13.13 0.37 28.31
C ILE A 485 -12.33 -0.38 29.34
N PHE A 486 -12.65 -0.16 30.60
CA PHE A 486 -12.07 -0.89 31.73
C PHE A 486 -12.73 -2.25 31.88
N GLY A 487 -11.95 -3.29 32.06
CA GLY A 487 -12.44 -4.65 32.24
C GLY A 487 -13.35 -4.77 33.47
N PRO A 488 -14.20 -5.82 33.51
CA PRO A 488 -15.15 -6.03 34.63
C PRO A 488 -14.47 -6.11 35.98
N LYS A 489 -13.24 -6.62 36.05
CA LYS A 489 -12.44 -6.78 37.27
C LYS A 489 -11.35 -5.71 37.43
N PHE A 490 -11.32 -4.69 36.57
CA PHE A 490 -10.33 -3.63 36.68
C PHE A 490 -10.52 -2.87 38.00
N SER A 491 -9.45 -2.73 38.80
CA SER A 491 -9.49 -2.06 40.07
C SER A 491 -9.42 -0.54 39.90
N ASN A 492 -10.34 0.18 40.55
CA ASN A 492 -10.34 1.63 40.72
C ASN A 492 -10.11 2.43 39.41
N PRO A 493 -10.95 2.25 38.36
CA PRO A 493 -10.82 2.99 37.11
C PRO A 493 -10.89 4.51 37.32
N GLU A 494 -11.57 4.96 38.37
CA GLU A 494 -11.67 6.36 38.77
C GLU A 494 -10.33 7.02 39.12
N HIS A 495 -9.29 6.23 39.40
CA HIS A 495 -7.94 6.77 39.61
C HIS A 495 -7.21 7.08 38.29
N VAL A 496 -7.66 6.50 37.19
CA VAL A 496 -7.04 6.68 35.85
C VAL A 496 -7.76 7.76 35.02
N THR A 497 -9.08 7.90 35.22
CA THR A 497 -9.91 8.81 34.41
C THR A 497 -9.49 10.28 34.47
N PRO A 498 -9.02 10.86 35.60
CA PRO A 498 -8.58 12.25 35.61
C PRO A 498 -7.36 12.49 34.71
N LEU A 499 -6.42 11.54 34.67
CA LEU A 499 -5.26 11.62 33.76
C LEU A 499 -5.68 11.54 32.32
N LEU A 500 -6.56 10.60 31.95
CA LEU A 500 -7.10 10.47 30.59
C LEU A 500 -7.76 11.78 30.15
N GLN A 501 -8.60 12.37 31.00
CA GLN A 501 -9.30 13.62 30.73
C GLN A 501 -8.35 14.81 30.56
N LEU A 502 -7.26 14.84 31.32
CA LEU A 502 -6.22 15.87 31.18
C LEU A 502 -5.47 15.78 29.86
N LEU A 503 -5.14 14.55 29.43
CA LEU A 503 -4.34 14.31 28.24
C LEU A 503 -5.13 14.47 26.94
N ASP A 504 -6.39 14.04 26.92
CA ASP A 504 -7.31 14.22 25.78
C ASP A 504 -8.76 14.28 26.30
N LYS A 505 -9.34 15.47 26.29
CA LYS A 505 -10.71 15.74 26.76
C LYS A 505 -11.79 14.99 25.97
N ASP A 506 -11.48 14.53 24.77
CA ASP A 506 -12.42 13.87 23.86
C ASP A 506 -12.44 12.35 24.04
N ILE A 507 -11.59 11.79 24.91
CA ILE A 507 -11.60 10.36 25.22
C ILE A 507 -12.83 10.02 26.06
N ASN A 508 -13.63 9.08 25.56
CA ASN A 508 -14.69 8.46 26.34
C ASN A 508 -14.14 7.32 27.20
N PHE A 509 -14.74 7.08 28.34
CA PHE A 509 -14.41 5.92 29.18
C PHE A 509 -15.68 5.23 29.68
N LYS A 510 -15.59 3.92 29.76
CA LYS A 510 -16.67 3.04 30.19
C LYS A 510 -16.08 1.90 31.01
N ARG A 511 -16.78 1.43 32.04
CA ARG A 511 -16.52 0.13 32.66
C ARG A 511 -17.37 -0.93 31.99
N SER A 512 -16.79 -2.07 31.71
CA SER A 512 -17.55 -3.23 31.19
C SER A 512 -18.58 -3.70 32.22
N ASP A 513 -19.77 -3.98 31.74
CA ASP A 513 -20.88 -4.56 32.55
C ASP A 513 -20.98 -6.09 32.38
N ARG A 514 -20.03 -6.70 31.65
CA ARG A 514 -19.97 -8.13 31.44
C ARG A 514 -19.74 -8.88 32.75
N LYS A 515 -20.55 -9.90 33.00
CA LYS A 515 -20.40 -10.73 34.20
C LYS A 515 -19.27 -11.74 33.96
N PHE A 516 -18.15 -11.50 34.62
CA PHE A 516 -16.97 -12.36 34.60
C PHE A 516 -16.79 -13.00 35.97
N LYS A 517 -16.80 -14.36 36.04
CA LYS A 517 -16.62 -15.11 37.30
C LYS A 517 -15.15 -15.26 37.65
#